data_7a5bf967a263991a7483901f8efcc32a
#
_entry.id   7a5bf967a263991a7483901f8efcc32a
#
_cell.length_a   1.000
_cell.length_b   1.000
_cell.length_c   1.000
_cell.angle_alpha   90.00
_cell.angle_beta   90.00
_cell.angle_gamma   90.00
#
_symmetry.space_group_name_H-M   'P 1'
#
loop_
_entity.id
_entity.type
_entity.pdbx_description
1 polymer ?
#
loop_
_entity_poly.entity_id
_entity_poly.type
_entity_poly.pdbx_seq_one_letter_code
_entity_poly.pdbx_strand_id
1 'polypeptide(L)'
;MEIIEVNIKDLKPYENNPRNNDDAAAAVARSIKEFGFKVPIIIDEHNTIVAGHTRLKAAMLLNLESVPCIVADDLSEEQIKAFRLADNKVSELATWDMEALEKELSELDDMDLDFNMSDFGFEPSEIGGGY
;
A
#
# COMPACT_ATOMS: atom_id res chain seq x y z
N MET A 1 15.11 11.70 -3.84
CA MET A 1 13.70 12.10 -3.64
C MET A 1 13.44 12.39 -2.18
N GLU A 2 12.80 13.48 -1.92
CA GLU A 2 12.50 13.90 -0.56
C GLU A 2 11.12 13.43 -0.14
N ILE A 3 11.01 12.93 1.09
CA ILE A 3 9.73 12.56 1.69
C ILE A 3 9.25 13.75 2.51
N ILE A 4 8.03 14.20 2.24
CA ILE A 4 7.40 15.29 2.97
C ILE A 4 6.11 14.81 3.62
N GLU A 5 5.73 15.42 4.74
CA GLU A 5 4.45 15.16 5.37
C GLU A 5 3.40 16.09 4.76
N VAL A 6 2.29 15.52 4.32
CA VAL A 6 1.18 16.29 3.74
C VAL A 6 -0.08 15.99 4.52
N ASN A 7 -0.81 17.04 4.88
CA ASN A 7 -2.09 16.87 5.57
C ASN A 7 -3.09 16.18 4.65
N ILE A 8 -3.81 15.20 5.18
CA ILE A 8 -4.77 14.42 4.39
C ILE A 8 -5.81 15.33 3.72
N LYS A 9 -6.20 16.41 4.37
CA LYS A 9 -7.18 17.37 3.82
C LYS A 9 -6.69 18.01 2.53
N ASP A 10 -5.38 18.09 2.33
CA ASP A 10 -4.77 18.73 1.16
C ASP A 10 -4.54 17.75 0.01
N LEU A 11 -4.78 16.47 0.22
CA LEU A 11 -4.61 15.45 -0.80
C LEU A 11 -5.88 15.27 -1.63
N LYS A 12 -5.69 15.07 -2.92
CA LYS A 12 -6.79 14.89 -3.87
C LYS A 12 -6.73 13.50 -4.48
N PRO A 13 -7.74 12.65 -4.26
CA PRO A 13 -7.81 11.38 -4.98
C PRO A 13 -7.93 11.62 -6.47
N TYR A 14 -7.39 10.73 -7.28
CA TYR A 14 -7.55 10.80 -8.72
C TYR A 14 -8.92 10.22 -9.08
N GLU A 15 -9.80 11.04 -9.66
CA GLU A 15 -11.20 10.69 -9.93
C GLU A 15 -11.35 9.47 -10.86
N ASN A 16 -10.46 9.33 -11.82
CA ASN A 16 -10.51 8.24 -12.80
C ASN A 16 -9.74 7.01 -12.37
N ASN A 17 -9.50 6.84 -11.08
CA ASN A 17 -8.80 5.67 -10.56
C ASN A 17 -9.63 4.40 -10.85
N PRO A 18 -9.14 3.49 -11.71
CA PRO A 18 -9.93 2.32 -12.14
C PRO A 18 -9.98 1.20 -11.12
N ARG A 19 -9.29 1.34 -10.00
CA ARG A 19 -9.14 0.25 -9.04
C ARG A 19 -10.09 0.40 -7.86
N ASN A 20 -10.81 -0.69 -7.55
CA ASN A 20 -11.58 -0.79 -6.33
C ASN A 20 -10.68 -1.45 -5.27
N ASN A 21 -10.41 -0.75 -4.19
CA ASN A 21 -9.44 -1.18 -3.20
C ASN A 21 -9.93 -1.09 -1.74
N ASP A 22 -11.25 -1.13 -1.51
CA ASP A 22 -11.79 -0.99 -0.16
C ASP A 22 -11.37 -2.11 0.78
N ASP A 23 -11.39 -3.37 0.32
CA ASP A 23 -10.96 -4.51 1.13
C ASP A 23 -9.47 -4.44 1.42
N ALA A 24 -8.68 -4.04 0.42
CA ALA A 24 -7.25 -3.90 0.59
C ALA A 24 -6.91 -2.79 1.59
N ALA A 25 -7.70 -1.72 1.63
CA ALA A 25 -7.46 -0.60 2.55
C ALA A 25 -7.50 -1.05 4.01
N ALA A 26 -8.40 -1.95 4.37
CA ALA A 26 -8.48 -2.47 5.74
C ALA A 26 -7.21 -3.25 6.12
N ALA A 27 -6.69 -4.08 5.20
CA ALA A 27 -5.45 -4.83 5.43
C ALA A 27 -4.25 -3.89 5.53
N VAL A 28 -4.19 -2.87 4.66
CA VAL A 28 -3.12 -1.87 4.69
C VAL A 28 -3.18 -1.08 5.99
N ALA A 29 -4.38 -0.73 6.47
CA ALA A 29 -4.54 -0.02 7.75
C ALA A 29 -3.96 -0.83 8.90
N ARG A 30 -4.20 -2.14 8.94
CA ARG A 30 -3.62 -3.01 9.97
C ARG A 30 -2.10 -3.04 9.89
N SER A 31 -1.56 -3.08 8.67
CA SER A 31 -0.11 -3.04 8.45
C SER A 31 0.49 -1.71 8.94
N ILE A 32 -0.14 -0.59 8.62
CA ILE A 32 0.33 0.73 9.06
C ILE A 32 0.29 0.84 10.59
N LYS A 33 -0.77 0.32 11.20
CA LYS A 33 -0.90 0.33 12.65
C LYS A 33 0.22 -0.47 13.32
N GLU A 34 0.57 -1.62 12.75
CA GLU A 34 1.60 -2.49 13.33
C GLU A 34 3.02 -1.97 13.07
N PHE A 35 3.31 -1.58 11.84
CA PHE A 35 4.68 -1.27 11.41
C PHE A 35 4.96 0.21 11.22
N GLY A 36 3.95 1.05 11.24
CA GLY A 36 4.06 2.45 10.87
C GLY A 36 3.87 2.65 9.37
N PHE A 37 3.79 3.91 8.96
CA PHE A 37 3.62 4.27 7.56
C PHE A 37 4.99 4.23 6.87
N LYS A 38 5.34 3.10 6.27
CA LYS A 38 6.69 2.85 5.73
C LYS A 38 6.82 3.07 4.23
N VAL A 39 5.71 3.10 3.49
CA VAL A 39 5.72 3.28 2.04
C VAL A 39 4.97 4.57 1.71
N PRO A 40 5.68 5.63 1.27
CA PRO A 40 5.05 6.92 1.01
C PRO A 40 4.03 6.88 -0.13
N ILE A 41 3.10 7.81 -0.09
CA ILE A 41 2.17 8.06 -1.19
C ILE A 41 2.87 8.95 -2.21
N ILE A 42 2.70 8.68 -3.49
CA ILE A 42 3.25 9.51 -4.56
C ILE A 42 2.16 10.46 -5.05
N ILE A 43 2.47 11.75 -5.08
CA ILE A 43 1.55 12.80 -5.51
C ILE A 43 2.18 13.62 -6.62
N ASP A 44 1.36 14.35 -7.36
CA ASP A 44 1.86 15.33 -8.34
C ASP A 44 2.01 16.70 -7.68
N GLU A 45 2.36 17.72 -8.48
CA GLU A 45 2.54 19.09 -8.01
C GLU A 45 1.28 19.73 -7.45
N HIS A 46 0.13 19.18 -7.80
CA HIS A 46 -1.18 19.68 -7.37
C HIS A 46 -1.77 18.88 -6.21
N ASN A 47 -0.96 18.02 -5.59
CA ASN A 47 -1.37 17.15 -4.49
C ASN A 47 -2.39 16.07 -4.91
N THR A 48 -2.49 15.79 -6.20
CA THR A 48 -3.32 14.70 -6.69
C THR A 48 -2.53 13.39 -6.60
N ILE A 49 -3.18 12.34 -6.12
CA ILE A 49 -2.52 11.05 -5.92
C ILE A 49 -2.14 10.41 -7.24
N VAL A 50 -0.88 10.03 -7.35
CA VAL A 50 -0.35 9.27 -8.49
C VAL A 50 -0.34 7.78 -8.14
N ALA A 51 0.16 7.42 -6.97
CA ALA A 51 0.18 6.05 -6.48
C ALA A 51 -0.06 6.06 -4.98
N GLY A 52 -0.86 5.12 -4.48
CA GLY A 52 -1.11 4.99 -3.05
C GLY A 52 -2.52 5.33 -2.60
N HIS A 53 -3.53 5.22 -3.47
CA HIS A 53 -4.93 5.43 -3.09
C HIS A 53 -5.35 4.53 -1.94
N THR A 54 -4.90 3.27 -1.93
CA THR A 54 -5.19 2.32 -0.85
C THR A 54 -4.60 2.80 0.47
N ARG A 55 -3.39 3.35 0.42
CA ARG A 55 -2.72 3.91 1.61
C ARG A 55 -3.45 5.13 2.13
N LEU A 56 -3.97 5.99 1.24
CA LEU A 56 -4.78 7.13 1.67
C LEU A 56 -6.05 6.66 2.38
N LYS A 57 -6.76 5.70 1.80
CA LYS A 57 -7.95 5.13 2.45
C LYS A 57 -7.62 4.52 3.81
N ALA A 58 -6.51 3.79 3.89
CA ALA A 58 -6.05 3.21 5.15
C ALA A 58 -5.76 4.28 6.20
N ALA A 59 -5.10 5.36 5.80
CA ALA A 59 -4.80 6.49 6.69
C ALA A 59 -6.08 7.13 7.21
N MET A 60 -7.09 7.25 6.36
CA MET A 60 -8.39 7.78 6.76
C MET A 60 -9.08 6.86 7.77
N LEU A 61 -8.99 5.55 7.56
CA LEU A 61 -9.54 4.57 8.52
C LEU A 61 -8.87 4.67 9.88
N LEU A 62 -7.59 5.04 9.91
CA LEU A 62 -6.82 5.19 11.15
C LEU A 62 -6.92 6.59 11.74
N ASN A 63 -7.64 7.50 11.10
CA ASN A 63 -7.78 8.91 11.52
C ASN A 63 -6.44 9.64 11.63
N LEU A 64 -5.52 9.37 10.71
CA LEU A 64 -4.25 10.08 10.67
C LEU A 64 -4.46 11.51 10.16
N GLU A 65 -3.71 12.46 10.67
CA GLU A 65 -3.79 13.85 10.22
C GLU A 65 -2.97 14.10 8.96
N SER A 66 -1.82 13.46 8.86
CA SER A 66 -0.89 13.62 7.75
C SER A 66 -0.30 12.29 7.36
N VAL A 67 0.26 12.24 6.15
CA VAL A 67 0.89 11.05 5.61
C VAL A 67 2.18 11.43 4.89
N PRO A 68 3.17 10.50 4.85
CA PRO A 68 4.39 10.76 4.09
C PRO A 68 4.13 10.66 2.60
N CYS A 69 4.62 11.64 1.86
CA CYS A 69 4.43 11.74 0.42
C CYS A 69 5.74 12.04 -0.30
N ILE A 70 5.81 11.61 -1.54
CA ILE A 70 6.87 11.97 -2.48
C ILE A 70 6.20 12.70 -3.64
N VAL A 71 6.74 13.86 -4.02
CA VAL A 71 6.20 14.62 -5.15
C VAL A 71 6.90 14.17 -6.43
N ALA A 72 6.11 13.70 -7.41
CA ALA A 72 6.63 13.36 -8.74
C ALA A 72 6.68 14.63 -9.59
N ASP A 73 7.68 15.45 -9.35
CA ASP A 73 7.85 16.74 -10.04
C ASP A 73 8.80 16.66 -11.24
N ASP A 74 9.32 15.47 -11.52
CA ASP A 74 10.24 15.19 -12.62
C ASP A 74 9.56 14.55 -13.84
N LEU A 75 8.24 14.44 -13.82
CA LEU A 75 7.46 13.81 -14.88
C LEU A 75 6.48 14.82 -15.52
N SER A 76 6.26 14.69 -16.82
CA SER A 76 5.21 15.46 -17.51
C SER A 76 3.82 14.92 -17.13
N GLU A 77 2.78 15.67 -17.47
CA GLU A 77 1.40 15.23 -17.22
C GLU A 77 1.10 13.90 -17.90
N GLU A 78 1.59 13.73 -19.14
CA GLU A 78 1.40 12.49 -19.89
C GLU A 78 2.11 11.32 -19.23
N GLN A 79 3.31 11.56 -18.73
CA GLN A 79 4.10 10.54 -18.02
C GLN A 79 3.43 10.15 -16.71
N ILE A 80 2.87 11.11 -15.96
CA ILE A 80 2.17 10.83 -14.72
C ILE A 80 0.94 9.97 -14.98
N LYS A 81 0.17 10.29 -16.02
CA LYS A 81 -1.01 9.51 -16.38
C LYS A 81 -0.63 8.07 -16.77
N ALA A 82 0.41 7.93 -17.56
CA ALA A 82 0.92 6.61 -17.96
C ALA A 82 1.47 5.84 -16.78
N PHE A 83 2.22 6.50 -15.90
CA PHE A 83 2.80 5.88 -14.72
C PHE A 83 1.72 5.34 -13.78
N ARG A 84 0.64 6.09 -13.60
CA ARG A 84 -0.49 5.67 -12.77
C ARG A 84 -1.03 4.31 -13.20
N LEU A 85 -1.25 4.13 -14.50
CA LEU A 85 -1.74 2.87 -15.03
C LEU A 85 -0.69 1.77 -15.01
N ALA A 86 0.54 2.13 -15.38
CA ALA A 86 1.65 1.17 -15.42
C ALA A 86 1.93 0.60 -14.02
N ASP A 87 1.93 1.45 -12.99
CA ASP A 87 2.17 1.02 -11.62
C ASP A 87 1.12 0.00 -11.16
N ASN A 88 -0.15 0.28 -11.45
CA ASN A 88 -1.24 -0.64 -11.13
C ASN A 88 -1.08 -1.98 -11.87
N LYS A 89 -0.75 -1.92 -13.15
CA LYS A 89 -0.62 -3.14 -13.97
C LYS A 89 0.55 -3.99 -13.55
N VAL A 90 1.70 -3.37 -13.29
CA VAL A 90 2.90 -4.10 -12.87
C VAL A 90 2.64 -4.83 -11.55
N SER A 91 1.90 -4.20 -10.63
CA SER A 91 1.53 -4.85 -9.37
C SER A 91 0.69 -6.10 -9.59
N GLU A 92 -0.20 -6.08 -10.59
CA GLU A 92 -1.03 -7.25 -10.92
C GLU A 92 -0.23 -8.38 -11.55
N LEU A 93 0.88 -8.08 -12.23
CA LEU A 93 1.69 -9.08 -12.89
C LEU A 93 2.55 -9.88 -11.91
N ALA A 94 2.77 -9.35 -10.73
CA ALA A 94 3.55 -10.04 -9.71
C ALA A 94 2.75 -11.21 -9.14
N THR A 95 3.42 -12.33 -8.93
CA THR A 95 2.83 -13.52 -8.31
C THR A 95 3.76 -14.02 -7.21
N TRP A 96 3.23 -14.84 -6.33
CA TRP A 96 4.03 -15.46 -5.27
C TRP A 96 4.73 -16.71 -5.79
N ASP A 97 6.00 -16.86 -5.40
CA ASP A 97 6.64 -18.17 -5.38
C ASP A 97 6.10 -18.86 -4.12
N MET A 98 5.16 -19.78 -4.29
CA MET A 98 4.43 -20.36 -3.16
C MET A 98 5.33 -21.15 -2.21
N GLU A 99 6.35 -21.80 -2.72
CA GLU A 99 7.28 -22.54 -1.89
C GLU A 99 8.11 -21.60 -0.98
N ALA A 100 8.60 -20.50 -1.57
CA ALA A 100 9.35 -19.50 -0.82
C ALA A 100 8.45 -18.78 0.19
N LEU A 101 7.23 -18.45 -0.20
CA LEU A 101 6.26 -17.80 0.69
C LEU A 101 5.93 -18.68 1.90
N GLU A 102 5.67 -19.96 1.65
CA GLU A 102 5.36 -20.91 2.72
C GLU A 102 6.51 -21.01 3.72
N LYS A 103 7.74 -21.03 3.23
CA LYS A 103 8.93 -21.06 4.08
C LYS A 103 9.00 -19.82 4.98
N GLU A 104 8.80 -18.64 4.40
CA GLU A 104 8.84 -17.39 5.16
C GLU A 104 7.74 -17.33 6.22
N LEU A 105 6.52 -17.73 5.85
CA LEU A 105 5.41 -17.74 6.80
C LEU A 105 5.64 -18.75 7.94
N SER A 106 6.22 -19.91 7.63
CA SER A 106 6.57 -20.91 8.65
C SER A 106 7.61 -20.38 9.63
N GLU A 107 8.62 -19.67 9.12
CA GLU A 107 9.64 -19.06 9.98
C GLU A 107 9.04 -18.03 10.92
N LEU A 108 8.10 -17.21 10.40
CA LEU A 108 7.40 -16.21 11.22
C LEU A 108 6.51 -16.86 12.27
N ASP A 109 5.87 -17.98 11.93
CA ASP A 109 5.00 -18.71 12.85
C ASP A 109 5.78 -19.25 14.05
N ASP A 110 7.06 -19.58 13.86
CA ASP A 110 7.95 -20.04 14.93
C ASP A 110 8.50 -18.92 15.80
N MET A 111 8.24 -17.67 15.43
CA MET A 111 8.67 -16.51 16.20
C MET A 111 7.59 -16.04 17.17
N ASP A 112 8.02 -15.42 18.25
CA ASP A 112 7.10 -14.89 19.26
C ASP A 112 6.66 -13.47 18.86
N LEU A 113 5.69 -13.39 17.95
CA LEU A 113 5.19 -12.13 17.41
C LEU A 113 3.90 -11.73 18.10
N ASP A 114 3.69 -10.41 18.24
CA ASP A 114 2.48 -9.83 18.83
C ASP A 114 1.30 -9.76 17.86
N PHE A 115 1.50 -10.21 16.64
CA PHE A 115 0.50 -10.10 15.58
C PHE A 115 0.49 -11.36 14.72
N ASN A 116 -0.58 -11.52 13.93
CA ASN A 116 -0.73 -12.65 13.00
C ASN A 116 -0.64 -12.15 11.56
N MET A 117 0.01 -12.92 10.70
CA MET A 117 0.13 -12.56 9.27
C MET A 117 -1.22 -12.54 8.57
N SER A 118 -2.20 -13.29 9.07
CA SER A 118 -3.58 -13.23 8.55
C SER A 118 -4.20 -11.83 8.64
N ASP A 119 -3.73 -11.00 9.57
CA ASP A 119 -4.19 -9.62 9.72
C ASP A 119 -3.89 -8.78 8.48
N PHE A 120 -2.92 -9.19 7.67
CA PHE A 120 -2.46 -8.47 6.49
C PHE A 120 -2.98 -9.09 5.18
N GLY A 121 -3.97 -9.98 5.28
CA GLY A 121 -4.64 -10.55 4.13
C GLY A 121 -4.19 -11.94 3.71
N PHE A 122 -3.27 -12.57 4.45
CA PHE A 122 -2.88 -13.94 4.16
C PHE A 122 -3.99 -14.91 4.57
N GLU A 123 -4.37 -15.81 3.66
CA GLU A 123 -5.39 -16.80 3.92
C GLU A 123 -4.83 -17.93 4.80
N PRO A 124 -5.66 -18.57 5.61
CA PRO A 124 -5.21 -19.71 6.44
C PRO A 124 -4.52 -20.81 5.64
N SER A 125 -4.92 -21.03 4.39
CA SER A 125 -4.30 -22.02 3.51
C SER A 125 -2.86 -21.68 3.13
N GLU A 126 -2.46 -20.42 3.28
CA GLU A 126 -1.11 -19.95 2.99
C GLU A 126 -0.22 -20.00 4.22
N ILE A 127 -0.81 -20.02 5.41
CA ILE A 127 -0.10 -19.95 6.68
C ILE A 127 0.09 -21.35 7.25
N GLY A 128 1.31 -21.66 7.65
CA GLY A 128 1.62 -22.90 8.31
C GLY A 128 1.68 -24.13 7.42
N GLY A 129 1.61 -23.96 6.12
CA GLY A 129 1.93 -24.97 5.09
C GLY A 129 1.36 -26.37 5.28
N GLY A 130 0.32 -26.55 6.01
CA GLY A 130 -0.18 -27.87 6.33
C GLY A 130 -1.68 -27.98 6.32
N TYR A 131 -2.31 -26.99 5.84
CA TYR A 131 -3.75 -26.95 5.75
C TYR A 131 -4.26 -27.79 4.61
#